data_914117cfb3c5961e9ed807424582bbb4
#
_entry.id   914117cfb3c5961e9ed807424582bbb4
#
_cell.length_a   1.000
_cell.length_b   1.000
_cell.length_c   1.000
_cell.angle_alpha   90.00
_cell.angle_beta   90.00
_cell.angle_gamma   90.00
#
_symmetry.space_group_name_H-M   'P 1'
#
loop_
_entity.id
_entity.type
_entity.pdbx_description
1 polymer ?
#
loop_
_entity_poly.entity_id
_entity_poly.type
_entity_poly.pdbx_seq_one_letter_code
_entity_poly.pdbx_strand_id
1 'polypeptide(L)'
;MKQSKIQNPKTKKMSEDRTEVSSLGEFGLIDHLTRHIELQNASSLLGVGDDAAIIDHFGKQTVITTDLLIEGVHFDLIYTPLKHLGYKSVVVNLSDIYAMNATPSQIVIGLGISNRFSVEALDEFYQGIYAACSEYQVDLVGGDTTSSQKGLIISITAIGEVTPDKYVRRNTAKKGDLLCVSGDLGAAYVGLLFMEREKKIFVETTGVQPDLEGESYVIGKLLKPEARKDIIEFFAKAGVIPTSMMDISDGLSSEILHICKQSHVGCVLYEEKIPIAEETKLAAYKFEIDPTACALSGGEDYELVFTIDPSDYDKLVLNEQISVVGYMTNHEQGSTIVTKGGSKYAITAQGWTHLKA
;
A
#
# COMPACT_ATOMS: atom_id res chain seq x y z
N MET A 1 -8.22 -45.19 62.59
CA MET A 1 -8.72 -44.18 61.65
C MET A 1 -7.61 -43.79 60.74
N LYS A 2 -7.57 -44.35 59.50
CA LYS A 2 -6.60 -44.00 58.44
C LYS A 2 -7.29 -43.01 57.49
N GLN A 3 -6.80 -41.78 57.44
CA GLN A 3 -7.23 -40.79 56.45
C GLN A 3 -6.57 -41.12 55.09
N SER A 4 -7.39 -41.46 54.12
CA SER A 4 -7.00 -41.60 52.73
C SER A 4 -6.82 -40.23 52.07
N LYS A 5 -5.59 -39.90 51.66
CA LYS A 5 -5.30 -38.76 50.82
C LYS A 5 -5.82 -39.04 49.43
N ILE A 6 -6.83 -38.27 49.00
CA ILE A 6 -7.29 -38.24 47.62
C ILE A 6 -6.23 -37.45 46.82
N GLN A 7 -5.51 -38.14 45.94
CA GLN A 7 -4.63 -37.52 44.96
C GLN A 7 -5.49 -36.93 43.81
N ASN A 8 -5.42 -35.62 43.65
CA ASN A 8 -5.96 -34.93 42.50
C ASN A 8 -5.29 -35.47 41.20
N PRO A 9 -6.06 -35.80 40.16
CA PRO A 9 -5.48 -36.18 38.89
C PRO A 9 -4.79 -34.95 38.29
N LYS A 10 -3.49 -35.10 38.01
CA LYS A 10 -2.72 -34.09 37.25
C LYS A 10 -3.41 -33.86 35.93
N THR A 11 -3.95 -32.65 35.73
CA THR A 11 -4.35 -32.12 34.45
C THR A 11 -3.14 -32.19 33.54
N LYS A 12 -3.19 -33.10 32.57
CA LYS A 12 -2.26 -33.18 31.45
C LYS A 12 -2.38 -31.85 30.70
N LYS A 13 -1.40 -30.93 30.83
CA LYS A 13 -1.24 -29.79 29.95
C LYS A 13 -1.07 -30.36 28.54
N MET A 14 -2.11 -30.28 27.73
CA MET A 14 -1.95 -30.32 26.30
C MET A 14 -1.22 -29.01 25.94
N SER A 15 0.08 -29.07 25.76
CA SER A 15 0.82 -28.09 24.97
C SER A 15 0.46 -28.40 23.51
N GLU A 16 -0.69 -27.95 23.06
CA GLU A 16 -0.85 -27.70 21.65
C GLU A 16 0.21 -26.67 21.31
N ASP A 17 1.08 -27.00 20.36
CA ASP A 17 2.09 -26.08 19.82
C ASP A 17 1.35 -24.92 19.17
N ARG A 18 1.04 -23.89 19.96
CA ARG A 18 0.42 -22.66 19.49
C ARG A 18 1.48 -21.84 18.78
N THR A 19 1.32 -21.67 17.46
CA THR A 19 2.13 -20.75 16.69
C THR A 19 1.55 -19.35 16.81
N GLU A 20 2.31 -18.42 17.35
CA GLU A 20 1.91 -17.03 17.42
C GLU A 20 1.95 -16.42 16.00
N VAL A 21 0.90 -15.70 15.64
CA VAL A 21 0.77 -15.02 14.32
C VAL A 21 1.98 -14.14 14.04
N SER A 22 2.45 -13.44 15.07
CA SER A 22 3.63 -12.58 15.00
C SER A 22 4.92 -13.29 14.59
N SER A 23 5.02 -14.63 14.80
CA SER A 23 6.20 -15.41 14.38
C SER A 23 6.31 -15.57 12.86
N LEU A 24 5.19 -15.45 12.14
CA LEU A 24 5.14 -15.53 10.68
C LEU A 24 5.26 -14.15 10.01
N GLY A 25 4.91 -13.09 10.73
CA GLY A 25 4.69 -11.77 10.15
C GLY A 25 3.48 -11.77 9.20
N GLU A 26 3.19 -10.63 8.59
CA GLU A 26 2.01 -10.46 7.73
C GLU A 26 2.06 -11.35 6.48
N PHE A 27 3.09 -11.19 5.66
CA PHE A 27 3.23 -11.96 4.42
C PHE A 27 3.42 -13.46 4.64
N GLY A 28 4.15 -13.86 5.70
CA GLY A 28 4.29 -15.26 6.07
C GLY A 28 2.96 -15.88 6.51
N LEU A 29 2.10 -15.10 7.17
CA LEU A 29 0.74 -15.53 7.51
C LEU A 29 -0.13 -15.67 6.26
N ILE A 30 -0.09 -14.71 5.35
CA ILE A 30 -0.82 -14.76 4.08
C ILE A 30 -0.39 -15.99 3.29
N ASP A 31 0.92 -16.19 3.07
CA ASP A 31 1.46 -17.37 2.38
C ASP A 31 0.99 -18.68 3.04
N HIS A 32 0.98 -18.72 4.38
CA HIS A 32 0.53 -19.90 5.13
C HIS A 32 -0.96 -20.21 4.95
N LEU A 33 -1.81 -19.19 5.01
CA LEU A 33 -3.26 -19.34 4.92
C LEU A 33 -3.72 -19.65 3.49
N THR A 34 -3.03 -19.12 2.49
CA THR A 34 -3.44 -19.21 1.08
C THR A 34 -2.79 -20.34 0.31
N ARG A 35 -1.81 -21.04 0.88
CA ARG A 35 -1.03 -22.10 0.22
C ARG A 35 -1.82 -23.29 -0.36
N HIS A 36 -3.06 -23.47 0.09
CA HIS A 36 -3.95 -24.55 -0.36
C HIS A 36 -5.09 -24.06 -1.24
N ILE A 37 -5.09 -22.77 -1.63
CA ILE A 37 -6.11 -22.22 -2.52
C ILE A 37 -5.87 -22.79 -3.92
N GLU A 38 -6.89 -23.48 -4.44
CA GLU A 38 -6.98 -23.95 -5.81
C GLU A 38 -8.13 -23.22 -6.50
N LEU A 39 -7.84 -22.57 -7.63
CA LEU A 39 -8.87 -21.88 -8.43
C LEU A 39 -9.75 -22.93 -9.11
N GLN A 40 -11.06 -22.92 -8.83
CA GLN A 40 -12.03 -23.89 -9.34
C GLN A 40 -12.78 -23.40 -10.59
N ASN A 41 -12.87 -22.08 -10.78
CA ASN A 41 -13.60 -21.48 -11.88
C ASN A 41 -12.66 -21.14 -13.03
N ALA A 42 -13.03 -21.52 -14.25
CA ALA A 42 -12.26 -21.20 -15.45
C ALA A 42 -12.15 -19.69 -15.72
N SER A 43 -13.10 -18.89 -15.19
CA SER A 43 -13.05 -17.42 -15.26
C SER A 43 -12.03 -16.79 -14.32
N SER A 44 -11.51 -17.49 -13.33
CA SER A 44 -10.51 -16.99 -12.39
C SER A 44 -9.11 -17.21 -12.96
N LEU A 45 -8.54 -16.20 -13.61
CA LEU A 45 -7.25 -16.30 -14.28
C LEU A 45 -6.06 -16.08 -13.34
N LEU A 46 -6.22 -15.22 -12.35
CA LEU A 46 -5.22 -14.91 -11.33
C LEU A 46 -5.93 -14.74 -9.98
N GLY A 47 -5.42 -15.43 -8.96
CA GLY A 47 -5.92 -15.30 -7.59
C GLY A 47 -4.91 -14.59 -6.68
N VAL A 48 -4.67 -15.15 -5.49
CA VAL A 48 -3.73 -14.62 -4.50
C VAL A 48 -2.30 -14.55 -5.06
N GLY A 49 -1.56 -13.47 -4.72
CA GLY A 49 -0.14 -13.32 -5.04
C GLY A 49 0.22 -12.09 -5.87
N ASP A 50 -0.76 -11.25 -6.20
CA ASP A 50 -0.57 -9.95 -6.83
C ASP A 50 -1.46 -8.89 -6.17
N ASP A 51 -1.41 -7.63 -6.61
CA ASP A 51 -2.18 -6.52 -6.04
C ASP A 51 -3.70 -6.74 -6.18
N ALA A 52 -4.15 -7.47 -7.22
CA ALA A 52 -5.56 -7.81 -7.42
C ALA A 52 -5.75 -9.15 -8.14
N ALA A 53 -6.94 -9.75 -7.99
CA ALA A 53 -7.36 -10.92 -8.79
C ALA A 53 -7.75 -10.51 -10.19
N ILE A 54 -7.68 -11.47 -11.16
CA ILE A 54 -8.12 -11.26 -12.54
C ILE A 54 -9.21 -12.27 -12.88
N ILE A 55 -10.34 -11.75 -13.35
CA ILE A 55 -11.48 -12.55 -13.78
C ILE A 55 -11.80 -12.18 -15.25
N ASP A 56 -12.00 -13.17 -16.11
CA ASP A 56 -12.33 -12.95 -17.52
C ASP A 56 -13.83 -13.01 -17.74
N HIS A 57 -14.39 -11.84 -18.14
CA HIS A 57 -15.81 -11.73 -18.47
C HIS A 57 -16.01 -10.95 -19.78
N PHE A 58 -16.75 -11.55 -20.73
CA PHE A 58 -17.27 -10.87 -21.94
C PHE A 58 -16.22 -10.13 -22.78
N GLY A 59 -15.04 -10.69 -22.94
CA GLY A 59 -13.99 -10.13 -23.80
C GLY A 59 -13.14 -9.03 -23.14
N LYS A 60 -13.47 -8.63 -21.90
CA LYS A 60 -12.58 -7.87 -20.99
C LYS A 60 -12.28 -8.72 -19.77
N GLN A 61 -11.13 -8.50 -19.17
CA GLN A 61 -10.76 -9.10 -17.90
C GLN A 61 -11.16 -8.16 -16.77
N THR A 62 -11.71 -8.72 -15.70
CA THR A 62 -12.08 -7.98 -14.51
C THR A 62 -10.96 -8.09 -13.47
N VAL A 63 -10.57 -6.95 -12.92
CA VAL A 63 -9.58 -6.84 -11.83
C VAL A 63 -10.35 -6.46 -10.58
N ILE A 64 -10.10 -7.16 -9.46
CA ILE A 64 -10.82 -6.96 -8.20
C ILE A 64 -9.79 -6.91 -7.07
N THR A 65 -9.92 -5.92 -6.20
CA THR A 65 -9.15 -5.80 -4.96
C THR A 65 -10.04 -5.37 -3.80
N THR A 66 -9.55 -5.54 -2.57
CA THR A 66 -10.24 -5.06 -1.37
C THR A 66 -9.24 -4.75 -0.26
N ASP A 67 -9.41 -3.58 0.37
CA ASP A 67 -8.69 -3.19 1.57
C ASP A 67 -9.61 -3.06 2.77
N LEU A 68 -9.01 -3.22 3.94
CA LEU A 68 -9.65 -3.06 5.23
C LEU A 68 -8.91 -2.00 6.05
N LEU A 69 -9.56 -0.86 6.32
CA LEU A 69 -9.03 0.20 7.16
C LEU A 69 -9.69 0.18 8.53
N ILE A 70 -8.88 0.15 9.58
CA ILE A 70 -9.34 0.02 10.97
C ILE A 70 -8.84 1.23 11.77
N GLU A 71 -9.74 1.88 12.49
CA GLU A 71 -9.40 2.97 13.41
C GLU A 71 -8.38 2.53 14.46
N GLY A 72 -7.36 3.37 14.67
CA GLY A 72 -6.25 3.08 15.57
C GLY A 72 -5.18 2.16 14.99
N VAL A 73 -5.34 1.68 13.74
CA VAL A 73 -4.34 0.90 12.98
C VAL A 73 -3.92 1.68 11.74
N HIS A 74 -4.87 1.99 10.85
CA HIS A 74 -4.60 2.63 9.57
C HIS A 74 -4.88 4.14 9.57
N PHE A 75 -5.64 4.62 10.54
CA PHE A 75 -5.97 6.04 10.73
C PHE A 75 -6.33 6.34 12.17
N ASP A 76 -6.17 7.61 12.56
CA ASP A 76 -6.60 8.11 13.86
C ASP A 76 -7.51 9.34 13.68
N LEU A 77 -8.72 9.25 14.23
CA LEU A 77 -9.73 10.32 14.10
C LEU A 77 -9.39 11.58 14.90
N ILE A 78 -8.34 11.56 15.75
CA ILE A 78 -7.86 12.78 16.44
C ILE A 78 -7.32 13.78 15.41
N TYR A 79 -6.71 13.28 14.31
CA TYR A 79 -6.09 14.15 13.31
C TYR A 79 -6.54 13.87 11.87
N THR A 80 -7.31 12.81 11.62
CA THR A 80 -7.79 12.49 10.28
C THR A 80 -9.20 13.01 10.09
N PRO A 81 -9.43 14.08 9.29
CA PRO A 81 -10.78 14.56 8.99
C PRO A 81 -11.57 13.51 8.22
N LEU A 82 -12.85 13.34 8.57
CA LEU A 82 -13.70 12.29 7.98
C LEU A 82 -13.81 12.39 6.45
N LYS A 83 -13.84 13.59 5.91
CA LYS A 83 -13.86 13.79 4.46
C LYS A 83 -12.58 13.30 3.78
N HIS A 84 -11.40 13.54 4.38
CA HIS A 84 -10.14 13.01 3.87
C HIS A 84 -10.08 11.48 4.01
N LEU A 85 -10.57 10.96 5.13
CA LEU A 85 -10.64 9.51 5.34
C LEU A 85 -11.53 8.83 4.29
N GLY A 86 -12.70 9.39 3.99
CA GLY A 86 -13.59 8.89 2.95
C GLY A 86 -12.92 8.89 1.56
N TYR A 87 -12.21 9.97 1.22
CA TYR A 87 -11.45 10.06 -0.03
C TYR A 87 -10.33 9.00 -0.07
N LYS A 88 -9.47 8.97 0.95
CA LYS A 88 -8.34 8.05 1.05
C LYS A 88 -8.79 6.59 0.98
N SER A 89 -9.87 6.22 1.67
CA SER A 89 -10.35 4.84 1.69
C SER A 89 -10.76 4.31 0.31
N VAL A 90 -11.21 5.18 -0.60
CA VAL A 90 -11.44 4.84 -2.01
C VAL A 90 -10.11 4.74 -2.75
N VAL A 91 -9.26 5.76 -2.63
CA VAL A 91 -8.05 5.92 -3.45
C VAL A 91 -7.05 4.78 -3.25
N VAL A 92 -6.89 4.27 -2.02
CA VAL A 92 -5.97 3.14 -1.75
C VAL A 92 -6.34 1.92 -2.57
N ASN A 93 -7.62 1.59 -2.69
CA ASN A 93 -8.11 0.50 -3.53
C ASN A 93 -7.97 0.78 -5.04
N LEU A 94 -8.16 2.05 -5.45
CA LEU A 94 -7.95 2.40 -6.86
C LEU A 94 -6.48 2.30 -7.27
N SER A 95 -5.56 2.51 -6.31
CA SER A 95 -4.13 2.33 -6.50
C SER A 95 -3.79 0.91 -6.95
N ASP A 96 -4.33 -0.11 -6.30
CA ASP A 96 -4.16 -1.52 -6.68
C ASP A 96 -4.66 -1.80 -8.11
N ILE A 97 -5.82 -1.24 -8.47
CA ILE A 97 -6.37 -1.41 -9.82
C ILE A 97 -5.43 -0.81 -10.86
N TYR A 98 -4.92 0.41 -10.61
CA TYR A 98 -3.95 1.04 -11.51
C TYR A 98 -2.62 0.30 -11.55
N ALA A 99 -2.15 -0.27 -10.41
CA ALA A 99 -0.96 -1.11 -10.34
C ALA A 99 -1.04 -2.36 -11.25
N MET A 100 -2.26 -2.80 -11.59
CA MET A 100 -2.50 -3.88 -12.56
C MET A 100 -2.66 -3.37 -14.00
N ASN A 101 -2.38 -2.08 -14.29
CA ASN A 101 -2.62 -1.43 -15.59
C ASN A 101 -4.08 -1.53 -16.03
N ALA A 102 -5.00 -1.53 -15.08
CA ALA A 102 -6.44 -1.60 -15.27
C ALA A 102 -7.10 -0.23 -15.01
N THR A 103 -8.33 -0.09 -15.45
CA THR A 103 -9.14 1.11 -15.22
C THR A 103 -10.24 0.78 -14.21
N PRO A 104 -10.28 1.40 -13.03
CA PRO A 104 -11.36 1.19 -12.08
C PRO A 104 -12.70 1.69 -12.63
N SER A 105 -13.80 1.04 -12.26
CA SER A 105 -15.14 1.34 -12.74
C SER A 105 -16.20 1.37 -11.64
N GLN A 106 -16.12 0.47 -10.67
CA GLN A 106 -17.09 0.41 -9.56
C GLN A 106 -16.38 0.18 -8.23
N ILE A 107 -17.05 0.59 -7.14
CA ILE A 107 -16.71 0.21 -5.77
C ILE A 107 -17.94 -0.25 -5.00
N VAL A 108 -17.72 -1.10 -4.00
CA VAL A 108 -18.70 -1.41 -2.92
C VAL A 108 -18.04 -1.14 -1.57
N ILE A 109 -18.83 -0.69 -0.57
CA ILE A 109 -18.32 -0.25 0.73
C ILE A 109 -19.00 -1.01 1.85
N GLY A 110 -18.21 -1.68 2.69
CA GLY A 110 -18.64 -2.23 3.97
C GLY A 110 -18.22 -1.31 5.11
N LEU A 111 -19.16 -0.94 6.00
CA LEU A 111 -18.89 -0.09 7.16
C LEU A 111 -19.28 -0.76 8.46
N GLY A 112 -18.33 -0.83 9.42
CA GLY A 112 -18.60 -1.11 10.82
C GLY A 112 -18.56 0.20 11.61
N ILE A 113 -19.73 0.65 12.12
CA ILE A 113 -19.88 1.99 12.72
C ILE A 113 -20.16 1.86 14.21
N SER A 114 -19.38 2.55 15.06
CA SER A 114 -19.69 2.64 16.49
C SER A 114 -20.76 3.71 16.77
N ASN A 115 -21.47 3.58 17.88
CA ASN A 115 -22.57 4.47 18.29
C ASN A 115 -22.15 5.91 18.63
N ARG A 116 -20.87 6.24 18.54
CA ARG A 116 -20.34 7.61 18.74
C ARG A 116 -20.44 8.47 17.48
N PHE A 117 -20.69 7.89 16.30
CA PHE A 117 -20.85 8.64 15.07
C PHE A 117 -22.27 9.17 14.92
N SER A 118 -22.39 10.44 14.53
CA SER A 118 -23.66 11.04 14.10
C SER A 118 -23.86 10.86 12.58
N VAL A 119 -25.08 11.15 12.12
CA VAL A 119 -25.40 11.13 10.69
C VAL A 119 -24.54 12.17 9.94
N GLU A 120 -24.37 13.37 10.52
CA GLU A 120 -23.58 14.45 9.94
C GLU A 120 -22.10 14.04 9.77
N ALA A 121 -21.55 13.31 10.74
CA ALA A 121 -20.18 12.78 10.64
C ALA A 121 -20.04 11.76 9.49
N LEU A 122 -21.05 10.91 9.31
CA LEU A 122 -21.09 9.97 8.19
C LEU A 122 -21.31 10.69 6.85
N ASP A 123 -22.11 11.75 6.83
CA ASP A 123 -22.28 12.59 5.63
C ASP A 123 -20.95 13.23 5.21
N GLU A 124 -20.14 13.71 6.16
CA GLU A 124 -18.80 14.23 5.90
C GLU A 124 -17.87 13.14 5.31
N PHE A 125 -17.90 11.94 5.88
CA PHE A 125 -17.15 10.79 5.37
C PHE A 125 -17.57 10.46 3.92
N TYR A 126 -18.88 10.37 3.65
CA TYR A 126 -19.39 10.09 2.30
C TYR A 126 -19.12 11.21 1.30
N GLN A 127 -19.03 12.47 1.72
CA GLN A 127 -18.56 13.55 0.84
C GLN A 127 -17.14 13.27 0.32
N GLY A 128 -16.28 12.69 1.14
CA GLY A 128 -14.95 12.26 0.72
C GLY A 128 -15.01 11.14 -0.32
N ILE A 129 -15.82 10.12 -0.07
CA ILE A 129 -16.05 9.01 -1.01
C ILE A 129 -16.55 9.55 -2.37
N TYR A 130 -17.59 10.40 -2.36
CA TYR A 130 -18.14 10.97 -3.58
C TYR A 130 -17.14 11.86 -4.33
N ALA A 131 -16.27 12.58 -3.60
CA ALA A 131 -15.21 13.36 -4.22
C ALA A 131 -14.20 12.46 -4.96
N ALA A 132 -13.78 11.35 -4.35
CA ALA A 132 -12.91 10.37 -5.01
C ALA A 132 -13.62 9.69 -6.19
N CYS A 133 -14.86 9.25 -6.03
CA CYS A 133 -15.65 8.66 -7.12
C CYS A 133 -15.77 9.60 -8.33
N SER A 134 -16.01 10.88 -8.08
CA SER A 134 -16.10 11.91 -9.14
C SER A 134 -14.76 12.14 -9.83
N GLU A 135 -13.66 12.27 -9.07
CA GLU A 135 -12.30 12.49 -9.59
C GLU A 135 -11.85 11.35 -10.50
N TYR A 136 -12.06 10.10 -10.03
CA TYR A 136 -11.61 8.90 -10.73
C TYR A 136 -12.67 8.29 -11.66
N GLN A 137 -13.88 8.89 -11.73
CA GLN A 137 -14.99 8.41 -12.56
C GLN A 137 -15.40 6.96 -12.23
N VAL A 138 -15.54 6.69 -10.94
CA VAL A 138 -15.89 5.36 -10.40
C VAL A 138 -17.27 5.43 -9.76
N ASP A 139 -18.10 4.43 -9.99
CA ASP A 139 -19.43 4.33 -9.43
C ASP A 139 -19.45 3.62 -8.08
N LEU A 140 -20.04 4.24 -7.06
CA LEU A 140 -20.43 3.54 -5.85
C LEU A 140 -21.73 2.76 -6.14
N VAL A 141 -21.63 1.43 -6.23
CA VAL A 141 -22.78 0.58 -6.67
C VAL A 141 -23.44 -0.19 -5.55
N GLY A 142 -22.91 -0.13 -4.32
CA GLY A 142 -23.50 -0.82 -3.19
C GLY A 142 -22.60 -0.86 -1.97
N GLY A 143 -23.04 -1.62 -0.98
CA GLY A 143 -22.28 -1.79 0.27
C GLY A 143 -23.13 -2.41 1.35
N ASP A 144 -22.57 -2.47 2.55
CA ASP A 144 -23.24 -2.93 3.76
C ASP A 144 -22.85 -2.05 4.95
N THR A 145 -23.74 -1.97 5.94
CA THR A 145 -23.48 -1.20 7.17
C THR A 145 -23.90 -1.99 8.38
N THR A 146 -22.98 -2.16 9.32
CA THR A 146 -23.24 -2.86 10.56
C THR A 146 -22.68 -2.09 11.76
N SER A 147 -23.04 -2.52 12.97
CA SER A 147 -22.51 -1.92 14.19
C SER A 147 -21.11 -2.44 14.51
N SER A 148 -20.25 -1.54 15.02
CA SER A 148 -18.94 -1.87 15.58
C SER A 148 -18.87 -1.51 17.06
N GLN A 149 -18.25 -2.35 17.87
CA GLN A 149 -18.02 -2.07 19.30
C GLN A 149 -16.73 -1.26 19.54
N LYS A 150 -15.82 -1.22 18.56
CA LYS A 150 -14.47 -0.66 18.69
C LYS A 150 -14.09 0.25 17.51
N GLY A 151 -14.81 1.37 17.37
CA GLY A 151 -14.40 2.36 16.38
C GLY A 151 -15.00 2.15 14.99
N LEU A 152 -14.39 2.80 14.00
CA LEU A 152 -14.78 2.76 12.60
C LEU A 152 -13.94 1.69 11.87
N ILE A 153 -14.64 0.84 11.13
CA ILE A 153 -14.06 -0.17 10.24
C ILE A 153 -14.57 0.11 8.84
N ILE A 154 -13.68 0.21 7.88
CA ILE A 154 -14.00 0.51 6.48
C ILE A 154 -13.44 -0.61 5.62
N SER A 155 -14.28 -1.24 4.81
CA SER A 155 -13.87 -2.19 3.79
C SER A 155 -14.36 -1.68 2.44
N ILE A 156 -13.45 -1.46 1.51
CA ILE A 156 -13.81 -1.08 0.14
C ILE A 156 -13.30 -2.17 -0.79
N THR A 157 -14.19 -2.64 -1.66
CA THR A 157 -13.84 -3.50 -2.78
C THR A 157 -13.93 -2.68 -4.06
N ALA A 158 -12.83 -2.57 -4.79
CA ALA A 158 -12.78 -1.92 -6.10
C ALA A 158 -12.78 -2.96 -7.22
N ILE A 159 -13.50 -2.63 -8.28
CA ILE A 159 -13.63 -3.42 -9.49
C ILE A 159 -13.14 -2.58 -10.65
N GLY A 160 -12.28 -3.14 -11.48
CA GLY A 160 -11.73 -2.51 -12.66
C GLY A 160 -11.76 -3.43 -13.86
N GLU A 161 -11.46 -2.87 -15.02
CA GLU A 161 -11.44 -3.57 -16.30
C GLU A 161 -10.11 -3.36 -17.00
N VAL A 162 -9.63 -4.40 -17.69
CA VAL A 162 -8.44 -4.33 -18.53
C VAL A 162 -8.66 -5.11 -19.82
N THR A 163 -8.09 -4.62 -20.91
CA THR A 163 -8.05 -5.37 -22.18
C THR A 163 -7.24 -6.65 -21.97
N PRO A 164 -7.67 -7.81 -22.50
CA PRO A 164 -6.90 -9.04 -22.45
C PRO A 164 -5.43 -8.82 -22.87
N ASP A 165 -4.50 -9.46 -22.16
CA ASP A 165 -3.05 -9.36 -22.36
C ASP A 165 -2.43 -7.96 -22.12
N LYS A 166 -3.20 -7.00 -21.53
CA LYS A 166 -2.71 -5.68 -21.15
C LYS A 166 -2.53 -5.50 -19.65
N TYR A 167 -3.03 -6.42 -18.81
CA TYR A 167 -2.77 -6.36 -17.38
C TYR A 167 -1.29 -6.59 -17.08
N VAL A 168 -0.81 -5.91 -16.06
CA VAL A 168 0.58 -6.03 -15.59
C VAL A 168 0.59 -6.72 -14.24
N ARG A 169 1.61 -7.52 -14.00
CA ARG A 169 1.79 -8.28 -12.75
C ARG A 169 3.13 -7.98 -12.12
N ARG A 170 3.27 -8.24 -10.84
CA ARG A 170 4.52 -8.05 -10.10
C ARG A 170 5.57 -9.15 -10.36
N ASN A 171 5.23 -10.24 -11.06
CA ASN A 171 6.08 -11.41 -11.24
C ASN A 171 6.64 -11.58 -12.67
N THR A 172 6.68 -10.52 -13.46
CA THR A 172 7.05 -10.60 -14.89
C THR A 172 8.23 -9.72 -15.27
N ALA A 173 8.92 -9.11 -14.28
CA ALA A 173 10.17 -8.37 -14.50
C ALA A 173 11.28 -9.29 -15.01
N LYS A 174 12.15 -8.74 -15.88
CA LYS A 174 13.25 -9.48 -16.52
C LYS A 174 14.58 -8.80 -16.23
N LYS A 175 15.65 -9.60 -16.26
CA LYS A 175 17.00 -9.05 -16.25
C LYS A 175 17.17 -8.04 -17.38
N GLY A 176 17.73 -6.88 -17.05
CA GLY A 176 17.99 -5.78 -17.98
C GLY A 176 16.86 -4.76 -18.04
N ASP A 177 15.67 -5.07 -17.53
CA ASP A 177 14.60 -4.08 -17.42
C ASP A 177 15.04 -2.89 -16.58
N LEU A 178 14.60 -1.69 -16.95
CA LEU A 178 14.80 -0.49 -16.16
C LEU A 178 13.79 -0.48 -15.01
N LEU A 179 14.25 -0.13 -13.81
CA LEU A 179 13.44 0.03 -12.63
C LEU A 179 13.02 1.50 -12.50
N CYS A 180 11.73 1.76 -12.47
CA CYS A 180 11.14 3.09 -12.48
C CYS A 180 10.19 3.30 -11.33
N VAL A 181 10.00 4.56 -10.93
CA VAL A 181 8.96 4.98 -9.99
C VAL A 181 8.21 6.21 -10.53
N SER A 182 6.96 6.37 -10.14
CA SER A 182 6.20 7.60 -10.39
C SER A 182 6.33 8.58 -9.22
N GLY A 183 6.05 9.86 -9.48
CA GLY A 183 5.96 10.93 -8.49
C GLY A 183 7.19 11.08 -7.60
N ASP A 184 6.96 11.35 -6.32
CA ASP A 184 7.95 11.46 -5.26
C ASP A 184 7.53 10.66 -4.02
N LEU A 185 8.53 10.25 -3.23
CA LEU A 185 8.36 9.25 -2.18
C LEU A 185 8.72 9.76 -0.79
N GLY A 186 8.13 9.13 0.22
CA GLY A 186 8.41 9.34 1.63
C GLY A 186 7.64 10.49 2.28
N ALA A 187 6.86 11.26 1.51
CA ALA A 187 6.13 12.40 2.02
C ALA A 187 5.02 12.01 3.00
N ALA A 188 4.27 10.95 2.70
CA ALA A 188 3.19 10.48 3.56
C ALA A 188 3.70 10.05 4.94
N TYR A 189 4.82 9.35 4.99
CA TYR A 189 5.43 8.94 6.26
C TYR A 189 5.90 10.14 7.10
N VAL A 190 6.53 11.14 6.48
CA VAL A 190 6.92 12.36 7.19
C VAL A 190 5.68 13.11 7.70
N GLY A 191 4.62 13.17 6.91
CA GLY A 191 3.32 13.69 7.33
C GLY A 191 2.77 12.96 8.56
N LEU A 192 2.87 11.63 8.61
CA LEU A 192 2.47 10.84 9.76
C LEU A 192 3.27 11.21 11.02
N LEU A 193 4.59 11.39 10.89
CA LEU A 193 5.43 11.80 12.03
C LEU A 193 4.99 13.16 12.60
N PHE A 194 4.62 14.13 11.74
CA PHE A 194 4.07 15.41 12.19
C PHE A 194 2.75 15.21 12.91
N MET A 195 1.80 14.47 12.32
CA MET A 195 0.48 14.28 12.93
C MET A 195 0.57 13.55 14.27
N GLU A 196 1.40 12.54 14.40
CA GLU A 196 1.61 11.82 15.67
C GLU A 196 2.31 12.70 16.73
N ARG A 197 3.29 13.53 16.33
CA ARG A 197 3.93 14.51 17.24
C ARG A 197 2.90 15.49 17.78
N GLU A 198 2.14 16.13 16.90
CA GLU A 198 1.15 17.15 17.27
C GLU A 198 0.00 16.55 18.09
N LYS A 199 -0.45 15.34 17.77
CA LYS A 199 -1.42 14.58 18.59
C LYS A 199 -0.89 14.39 20.02
N LYS A 200 0.36 13.95 20.16
CA LYS A 200 0.98 13.76 21.47
C LYS A 200 1.00 15.06 22.29
N ILE A 201 1.44 16.16 21.68
CA ILE A 201 1.45 17.48 22.32
C ILE A 201 0.04 17.91 22.73
N PHE A 202 -0.93 17.78 21.83
CA PHE A 202 -2.33 18.16 22.08
C PHE A 202 -2.96 17.36 23.24
N VAL A 203 -2.68 16.04 23.30
CA VAL A 203 -3.24 15.17 24.35
C VAL A 203 -2.56 15.41 25.72
N GLU A 204 -1.23 15.63 25.73
CA GLU A 204 -0.45 15.76 26.97
C GLU A 204 -0.44 17.20 27.52
N THR A 205 -0.75 18.23 26.72
CA THR A 205 -0.60 19.64 27.12
C THR A 205 -1.88 20.42 26.89
N THR A 206 -2.59 20.72 27.98
CA THR A 206 -3.84 21.47 27.92
C THR A 206 -3.63 22.88 27.35
N GLY A 207 -4.40 23.24 26.32
CA GLY A 207 -4.44 24.61 25.76
C GLY A 207 -3.40 24.91 24.70
N VAL A 208 -2.55 23.94 24.32
CA VAL A 208 -1.65 24.07 23.16
C VAL A 208 -2.41 23.67 21.90
N GLN A 209 -2.33 24.50 20.87
CA GLN A 209 -2.86 24.20 19.54
C GLN A 209 -1.77 23.46 18.73
N PRO A 210 -2.16 22.49 17.86
CA PRO A 210 -1.23 21.86 16.94
C PRO A 210 -0.56 22.90 16.03
N ASP A 211 0.75 22.74 15.80
CA ASP A 211 1.52 23.56 14.87
C ASP A 211 1.82 22.78 13.59
N LEU A 212 1.06 23.05 12.56
CA LEU A 212 1.15 22.44 11.23
C LEU A 212 1.60 23.43 10.16
N GLU A 213 2.03 24.63 10.57
CA GLU A 213 2.44 25.69 9.64
C GLU A 213 3.66 25.27 8.82
N GLY A 214 3.57 25.40 7.50
CA GLY A 214 4.63 25.04 6.56
C GLY A 214 4.68 23.56 6.17
N GLU A 215 3.87 22.67 6.78
CA GLU A 215 3.92 21.21 6.55
C GLU A 215 2.78 20.70 5.64
N SER A 216 2.08 21.59 4.96
CA SER A 216 0.89 21.27 4.16
C SER A 216 1.15 20.23 3.06
N TYR A 217 2.37 20.18 2.51
CA TYR A 217 2.74 19.22 1.48
C TYR A 217 2.73 17.78 2.02
N VAL A 218 3.53 17.50 3.03
CA VAL A 218 3.67 16.14 3.60
C VAL A 218 2.38 15.67 4.28
N ILE A 219 1.66 16.59 4.95
CA ILE A 219 0.36 16.30 5.56
C ILE A 219 -0.69 16.02 4.47
N GLY A 220 -0.65 16.77 3.37
CA GLY A 220 -1.52 16.57 2.22
C GLY A 220 -1.34 15.18 1.60
N LYS A 221 -0.09 14.74 1.41
CA LYS A 221 0.22 13.41 0.89
C LYS A 221 -0.30 12.27 1.80
N LEU A 222 -0.21 12.44 3.13
CA LEU A 222 -0.76 11.47 4.08
C LEU A 222 -2.28 11.40 4.05
N LEU A 223 -2.95 12.58 4.12
CA LEU A 223 -4.39 12.66 4.34
C LEU A 223 -5.20 12.52 3.05
N LYS A 224 -4.62 12.90 1.92
CA LYS A 224 -5.26 12.86 0.60
C LYS A 224 -4.28 12.34 -0.44
N PRO A 225 -3.92 11.05 -0.40
CA PRO A 225 -3.09 10.45 -1.45
C PRO A 225 -3.82 10.49 -2.81
N GLU A 226 -3.06 10.27 -3.87
CA GLU A 226 -3.56 10.22 -5.24
C GLU A 226 -3.20 8.88 -5.87
N ALA A 227 -4.18 8.16 -6.41
CA ALA A 227 -3.92 6.99 -7.25
C ALA A 227 -3.51 7.45 -8.66
N ARG A 228 -2.49 6.81 -9.23
CA ARG A 228 -1.77 7.29 -10.41
C ARG A 228 -2.48 6.97 -11.75
N LYS A 229 -3.74 7.43 -11.87
CA LYS A 229 -4.52 7.41 -13.12
C LYS A 229 -3.75 8.05 -14.29
N ASP A 230 -3.09 9.17 -14.03
CA ASP A 230 -2.31 9.93 -15.01
C ASP A 230 -1.19 9.11 -15.63
N ILE A 231 -0.52 8.27 -14.87
CA ILE A 231 0.57 7.39 -15.33
C ILE A 231 0.01 6.27 -16.22
N ILE A 232 -1.12 5.66 -15.84
CA ILE A 232 -1.76 4.62 -16.66
C ILE A 232 -2.28 5.20 -17.99
N GLU A 233 -2.87 6.40 -17.95
CA GLU A 233 -3.27 7.11 -19.17
C GLU A 233 -2.06 7.47 -20.05
N PHE A 234 -0.95 7.85 -19.44
CA PHE A 234 0.30 8.10 -20.16
C PHE A 234 0.82 6.83 -20.83
N PHE A 235 0.86 5.69 -20.14
CA PHE A 235 1.29 4.42 -20.73
C PHE A 235 0.43 4.04 -21.94
N ALA A 236 -0.89 4.19 -21.82
CA ALA A 236 -1.80 3.93 -22.93
C ALA A 236 -1.51 4.82 -24.16
N LYS A 237 -1.27 6.13 -23.94
CA LYS A 237 -0.96 7.11 -25.02
C LYS A 237 0.42 6.85 -25.65
N ALA A 238 1.43 6.52 -24.83
CA ALA A 238 2.79 6.24 -25.29
C ALA A 238 2.96 4.85 -25.93
N GLY A 239 1.95 3.98 -25.79
CA GLY A 239 2.03 2.60 -26.24
C GLY A 239 3.08 1.80 -25.45
N VAL A 240 3.22 2.08 -24.14
CA VAL A 240 4.10 1.37 -23.22
C VAL A 240 3.27 0.41 -22.38
N ILE A 241 3.78 -0.77 -22.15
CA ILE A 241 3.22 -1.73 -21.19
C ILE A 241 4.36 -2.12 -20.26
N PRO A 242 4.31 -1.77 -18.97
CA PRO A 242 5.32 -2.18 -18.00
C PRO A 242 5.52 -3.71 -18.01
N THR A 243 6.74 -4.15 -17.82
CA THR A 243 7.04 -5.59 -17.71
C THR A 243 6.64 -6.14 -16.33
N SER A 244 6.63 -5.28 -15.28
CA SER A 244 6.13 -5.59 -13.95
C SER A 244 5.71 -4.29 -13.26
N MET A 245 4.76 -4.33 -12.32
CA MET A 245 4.29 -3.14 -11.62
C MET A 245 3.65 -3.50 -10.27
N MET A 246 3.77 -2.60 -9.31
CA MET A 246 3.08 -2.55 -8.02
C MET A 246 2.85 -1.09 -7.64
N ASP A 247 1.90 -0.83 -6.76
CA ASP A 247 1.87 0.44 -6.03
C ASP A 247 2.79 0.42 -4.79
N ILE A 248 3.09 1.58 -4.23
CA ILE A 248 3.99 1.73 -3.08
C ILE A 248 3.15 2.05 -1.84
N SER A 249 2.77 1.02 -1.11
CA SER A 249 1.97 1.08 0.12
C SER A 249 2.80 0.93 1.39
N ASP A 250 3.84 0.07 1.39
CA ASP A 250 4.68 -0.22 2.55
C ASP A 250 6.09 0.42 2.48
N GLY A 251 6.41 1.03 1.33
CA GLY A 251 7.69 1.69 1.06
C GLY A 251 8.49 1.00 -0.04
N LEU A 252 9.22 1.79 -0.81
CA LEU A 252 9.89 1.38 -2.05
C LEU A 252 10.72 0.09 -1.90
N SER A 253 11.37 -0.12 -0.75
CA SER A 253 12.19 -1.32 -0.51
C SER A 253 11.34 -2.59 -0.50
N SER A 254 10.16 -2.55 0.12
CA SER A 254 9.24 -3.69 0.22
C SER A 254 8.80 -4.13 -1.17
N GLU A 255 8.28 -3.20 -1.95
CA GLU A 255 7.69 -3.48 -3.27
C GLU A 255 8.75 -3.93 -4.27
N ILE A 256 9.95 -3.33 -4.27
CA ILE A 256 11.07 -3.80 -5.09
C ILE A 256 11.42 -5.25 -4.72
N LEU A 257 11.50 -5.58 -3.44
CA LEU A 257 11.80 -6.95 -3.00
C LEU A 257 10.69 -7.93 -3.38
N HIS A 258 9.42 -7.51 -3.37
CA HIS A 258 8.31 -8.32 -3.87
C HIS A 258 8.44 -8.61 -5.37
N ILE A 259 8.69 -7.58 -6.20
CA ILE A 259 8.94 -7.76 -7.63
C ILE A 259 10.13 -8.70 -7.85
N CYS A 260 11.25 -8.49 -7.17
CA CYS A 260 12.45 -9.31 -7.30
C CYS A 260 12.20 -10.78 -6.93
N LYS A 261 11.54 -11.02 -5.77
CA LYS A 261 11.22 -12.36 -5.28
C LYS A 261 10.32 -13.10 -6.26
N GLN A 262 9.23 -12.47 -6.71
CA GLN A 262 8.23 -13.12 -7.55
C GLN A 262 8.69 -13.30 -9.01
N SER A 263 9.52 -12.38 -9.50
CA SER A 263 10.10 -12.47 -10.86
C SER A 263 11.39 -13.30 -10.94
N HIS A 264 11.91 -13.79 -9.81
CA HIS A 264 13.21 -14.48 -9.72
C HIS A 264 14.37 -13.68 -10.31
N VAL A 265 14.44 -12.39 -9.99
CA VAL A 265 15.49 -11.45 -10.41
C VAL A 265 16.09 -10.75 -9.20
N GLY A 266 17.23 -10.08 -9.37
CA GLY A 266 17.78 -9.10 -8.46
C GLY A 266 17.60 -7.70 -9.02
N CYS A 267 18.09 -6.68 -8.30
CA CYS A 267 18.09 -5.31 -8.78
C CYS A 267 19.29 -4.51 -8.28
N VAL A 268 19.57 -3.41 -8.97
CA VAL A 268 20.41 -2.31 -8.49
C VAL A 268 19.55 -1.05 -8.44
N LEU A 269 19.39 -0.49 -7.25
CA LEU A 269 18.74 0.79 -7.00
C LEU A 269 19.81 1.85 -6.75
N TYR A 270 19.67 3.05 -7.31
CA TYR A 270 20.55 4.18 -7.08
C TYR A 270 19.87 5.18 -6.13
N GLU A 271 20.44 5.37 -4.94
CA GLU A 271 19.94 6.29 -3.92
C GLU A 271 19.72 7.71 -4.49
N GLU A 272 20.69 8.22 -5.24
CA GLU A 272 20.65 9.58 -5.80
C GLU A 272 19.53 9.81 -6.83
N LYS A 273 18.94 8.72 -7.36
CA LYS A 273 17.88 8.76 -8.36
C LYS A 273 16.48 8.59 -7.76
N ILE A 274 16.36 8.29 -6.47
CA ILE A 274 15.07 8.20 -5.79
C ILE A 274 14.47 9.60 -5.73
N PRO A 275 13.29 9.82 -6.33
CA PRO A 275 12.65 11.13 -6.30
C PRO A 275 12.09 11.41 -4.89
N ILE A 276 12.56 12.47 -4.28
CA ILE A 276 12.11 12.96 -2.97
C ILE A 276 11.94 14.47 -3.09
N ALA A 277 10.73 14.97 -2.87
CA ALA A 277 10.44 16.40 -2.92
C ALA A 277 11.27 17.19 -1.91
N GLU A 278 11.57 18.45 -2.21
CA GLU A 278 12.37 19.30 -1.32
C GLU A 278 11.64 19.56 0.01
N GLU A 279 10.31 19.72 -0.05
CA GLU A 279 9.43 19.84 1.11
C GLU A 279 9.56 18.63 2.03
N THR A 280 9.57 17.42 1.46
CA THR A 280 9.77 16.17 2.21
C THR A 280 11.14 16.12 2.88
N LYS A 281 12.20 16.52 2.19
CA LYS A 281 13.56 16.54 2.76
C LYS A 281 13.65 17.52 3.94
N LEU A 282 13.17 18.76 3.74
CA LEU A 282 13.18 19.78 4.78
C LEU A 282 12.37 19.36 6.01
N ALA A 283 11.21 18.73 5.78
CA ALA A 283 10.35 18.21 6.83
C ALA A 283 10.99 17.03 7.59
N ALA A 284 11.60 16.07 6.88
CA ALA A 284 12.28 14.92 7.49
C ALA A 284 13.46 15.35 8.40
N TYR A 285 14.23 16.35 7.99
CA TYR A 285 15.33 16.88 8.80
C TYR A 285 14.88 17.49 10.15
N LYS A 286 13.63 17.95 10.27
CA LYS A 286 13.06 18.40 11.56
C LYS A 286 12.93 17.26 12.58
N PHE A 287 12.91 16.01 12.11
CA PHE A 287 12.91 14.80 12.94
C PHE A 287 14.28 14.12 13.00
N GLU A 288 15.33 14.73 12.44
CA GLU A 288 16.66 14.13 12.35
C GLU A 288 16.67 12.76 11.61
N ILE A 289 15.77 12.60 10.64
CA ILE A 289 15.62 11.38 9.85
C ILE A 289 16.15 11.62 8.43
N ASP A 290 16.84 10.61 7.89
CA ASP A 290 17.27 10.62 6.48
C ASP A 290 16.04 10.52 5.57
N PRO A 291 15.81 11.48 4.65
CA PRO A 291 14.72 11.43 3.69
C PRO A 291 14.71 10.15 2.83
N THR A 292 15.89 9.59 2.53
CA THR A 292 15.99 8.32 1.80
C THR A 292 15.38 7.17 2.60
N ALA A 293 15.56 7.14 3.92
CA ALA A 293 14.95 6.14 4.78
C ALA A 293 13.40 6.25 4.77
N CYS A 294 12.88 7.50 4.72
CA CYS A 294 11.44 7.73 4.59
C CYS A 294 10.89 7.16 3.28
N ALA A 295 11.56 7.40 2.15
CA ALA A 295 11.15 6.89 0.85
C ALA A 295 11.25 5.36 0.75
N LEU A 296 12.30 4.76 1.34
CA LEU A 296 12.52 3.32 1.28
C LEU A 296 11.58 2.50 2.17
N SER A 297 11.16 3.06 3.31
CA SER A 297 10.49 2.28 4.36
C SER A 297 9.26 2.97 4.97
N GLY A 298 8.87 4.14 4.47
CA GLY A 298 7.79 4.93 5.06
C GLY A 298 6.39 4.43 4.72
N GLY A 299 6.17 4.08 3.46
CA GLY A 299 4.87 3.64 2.95
C GLY A 299 3.84 4.76 2.77
N GLU A 300 2.64 4.36 2.39
CA GLU A 300 1.46 5.20 2.13
C GLU A 300 1.64 6.26 1.01
N ASP A 301 2.62 6.09 0.13
CA ASP A 301 2.86 7.00 -0.98
C ASP A 301 1.87 6.80 -2.14
N TYR A 302 1.38 5.57 -2.36
CA TYR A 302 0.46 5.16 -3.43
C TYR A 302 0.94 5.59 -4.83
N GLU A 303 2.26 5.75 -4.97
CA GLU A 303 2.96 5.89 -6.23
C GLU A 303 3.15 4.50 -6.85
N LEU A 304 3.57 4.43 -8.13
CA LEU A 304 3.83 3.17 -8.81
C LEU A 304 5.33 2.89 -8.87
N VAL A 305 5.73 1.67 -8.51
CA VAL A 305 7.02 1.09 -8.87
C VAL A 305 6.81 0.09 -10.00
N PHE A 306 7.59 0.21 -11.07
CA PHE A 306 7.41 -0.63 -12.25
C PHE A 306 8.72 -0.86 -12.99
N THR A 307 8.70 -1.88 -13.86
CA THR A 307 9.83 -2.17 -14.74
C THR A 307 9.41 -2.07 -16.20
N ILE A 308 10.34 -1.66 -17.05
CA ILE A 308 10.12 -1.55 -18.51
C ILE A 308 11.27 -2.17 -19.28
N ASP A 309 10.99 -2.61 -20.49
CA ASP A 309 12.03 -2.92 -21.47
C ASP A 309 12.84 -1.64 -21.79
N PRO A 310 14.19 -1.70 -21.85
CA PRO A 310 15.02 -0.54 -22.19
C PRO A 310 14.67 0.13 -23.52
N SER A 311 14.07 -0.58 -24.46
CA SER A 311 13.63 -0.01 -25.74
C SER A 311 12.48 1.00 -25.63
N ASP A 312 11.77 1.00 -24.48
CA ASP A 312 10.71 1.97 -24.20
C ASP A 312 11.21 3.22 -23.46
N TYR A 313 12.50 3.30 -23.11
CA TYR A 313 13.07 4.40 -22.34
C TYR A 313 12.78 5.78 -22.95
N ASP A 314 13.00 5.95 -24.26
CA ASP A 314 12.81 7.25 -24.93
C ASP A 314 11.34 7.74 -24.90
N LYS A 315 10.39 6.82 -24.73
CA LYS A 315 8.97 7.18 -24.58
C LYS A 315 8.68 7.71 -23.17
N LEU A 316 9.37 7.18 -22.15
CA LEU A 316 9.12 7.54 -20.74
C LEU A 316 9.75 8.85 -20.30
N VAL A 317 10.93 9.21 -20.83
CA VAL A 317 11.64 10.45 -20.45
C VAL A 317 10.86 11.73 -20.84
N LEU A 318 9.78 11.60 -21.56
CA LEU A 318 8.85 12.69 -21.86
C LEU A 318 7.90 13.03 -20.70
N ASN A 319 7.87 12.21 -19.67
CA ASN A 319 7.01 12.42 -18.49
C ASN A 319 7.88 12.70 -17.25
N GLU A 320 7.86 13.95 -16.79
CA GLU A 320 8.63 14.40 -15.62
C GLU A 320 8.18 13.72 -14.30
N GLN A 321 7.00 13.10 -14.30
CA GLN A 321 6.50 12.32 -13.16
C GLN A 321 7.05 10.90 -13.08
N ILE A 322 7.98 10.52 -13.97
CA ILE A 322 8.57 9.18 -13.99
C ILE A 322 10.09 9.30 -13.83
N SER A 323 10.62 8.61 -12.84
CA SER A 323 12.06 8.54 -12.57
C SER A 323 12.59 7.12 -12.79
N VAL A 324 13.67 6.98 -13.59
CA VAL A 324 14.40 5.73 -13.68
C VAL A 324 15.39 5.66 -12.51
N VAL A 325 15.12 4.78 -11.57
CA VAL A 325 15.84 4.70 -10.29
C VAL A 325 16.88 3.57 -10.25
N GLY A 326 16.84 2.65 -11.23
CA GLY A 326 17.73 1.50 -11.24
C GLY A 326 17.48 0.55 -12.42
N TYR A 327 17.86 -0.70 -12.24
CA TYR A 327 17.64 -1.75 -13.23
C TYR A 327 17.62 -3.14 -12.59
N MET A 328 17.00 -4.09 -13.28
CA MET A 328 16.89 -5.48 -12.85
C MET A 328 18.13 -6.30 -13.25
N THR A 329 18.56 -7.20 -12.37
CA THR A 329 19.75 -8.04 -12.53
C THR A 329 19.40 -9.52 -12.46
N ASN A 330 20.39 -10.41 -12.58
CA ASN A 330 20.19 -11.82 -12.26
C ASN A 330 19.89 -12.01 -10.77
N HIS A 331 19.09 -13.01 -10.44
CA HIS A 331 18.72 -13.37 -9.06
C HIS A 331 19.94 -13.56 -8.13
N GLU A 332 21.00 -14.18 -8.63
CA GLU A 332 22.22 -14.48 -7.86
C GLU A 332 22.98 -13.22 -7.43
N GLN A 333 22.73 -12.07 -8.07
CA GLN A 333 23.34 -10.80 -7.68
C GLN A 333 22.63 -10.14 -6.48
N GLY A 334 21.43 -10.65 -6.13
CA GLY A 334 20.60 -10.08 -5.08
C GLY A 334 20.06 -8.70 -5.42
N SER A 335 19.42 -8.08 -4.43
CA SER A 335 18.87 -6.72 -4.54
C SER A 335 19.74 -5.77 -3.74
N THR A 336 20.29 -4.75 -4.39
CA THR A 336 21.26 -3.83 -3.79
C THR A 336 20.91 -2.37 -4.05
N ILE A 337 21.24 -1.50 -3.08
CA ILE A 337 21.23 -0.05 -3.22
C ILE A 337 22.66 0.48 -3.31
N VAL A 338 22.88 1.36 -4.26
CA VAL A 338 24.13 2.12 -4.42
C VAL A 338 23.92 3.50 -3.83
N THR A 339 24.66 3.82 -2.76
CA THR A 339 24.57 5.12 -2.10
C THR A 339 25.21 6.24 -2.92
N LYS A 340 24.92 7.48 -2.59
CA LYS A 340 25.57 8.68 -3.16
C LYS A 340 27.09 8.62 -3.08
N GLY A 341 27.64 7.95 -2.06
CA GLY A 341 29.08 7.71 -1.91
C GLY A 341 29.62 6.52 -2.70
N GLY A 342 28.80 5.83 -3.50
CA GLY A 342 29.19 4.68 -4.31
C GLY A 342 29.27 3.34 -3.56
N SER A 343 28.98 3.31 -2.26
CA SER A 343 28.93 2.08 -1.48
C SER A 343 27.69 1.27 -1.82
N LYS A 344 27.79 -0.07 -1.80
CA LYS A 344 26.68 -0.99 -2.07
C LYS A 344 26.24 -1.70 -0.81
N TYR A 345 24.93 -1.70 -0.58
CA TYR A 345 24.30 -2.43 0.52
C TYR A 345 23.15 -3.29 0.00
N ALA A 346 22.86 -4.39 0.67
CA ALA A 346 21.67 -5.16 0.40
C ALA A 346 20.42 -4.33 0.76
N ILE A 347 19.41 -4.36 -0.11
CA ILE A 347 18.09 -3.79 0.20
C ILE A 347 17.43 -4.69 1.24
N THR A 348 16.95 -4.08 2.33
CA THR A 348 16.17 -4.74 3.38
C THR A 348 14.87 -3.99 3.56
N ALA A 349 13.75 -4.71 3.59
CA ALA A 349 12.46 -4.11 3.92
C ALA A 349 12.39 -3.86 5.43
N GLN A 350 12.19 -2.62 5.81
CA GLN A 350 11.92 -2.19 7.18
C GLN A 350 10.57 -1.46 7.28
N GLY A 351 9.74 -1.59 6.21
CA GLY A 351 8.46 -0.95 6.08
C GLY A 351 7.43 -1.37 7.14
N TRP A 352 6.24 -0.88 6.99
CA TRP A 352 5.14 -1.20 7.89
C TRP A 352 4.83 -2.70 7.89
N THR A 353 4.63 -3.28 9.05
CA THR A 353 4.16 -4.66 9.20
C THR A 353 3.02 -4.70 10.20
N HIS A 354 1.83 -5.13 9.76
CA HIS A 354 0.62 -5.20 10.60
C HIS A 354 0.75 -6.24 11.72
N LEU A 355 1.53 -7.29 11.50
CA LEU A 355 1.68 -8.40 12.44
C LEU A 355 3.14 -8.45 12.92
N LYS A 356 3.46 -7.66 13.95
CA LYS A 356 4.80 -7.70 14.58
C LYS A 356 4.86 -8.80 15.65
N ALA A 357 6.05 -9.43 15.75
CA ALA A 357 6.36 -10.40 16.79
C ALA A 357 6.41 -9.75 18.19
#